data_fd359eaf326710203f8ca3fee93fed38
#
_entry.id   fd359eaf326710203f8ca3fee93fed38
#
_cell.length_a   1.000
_cell.length_b   1.000
_cell.length_c   1.000
_cell.angle_alpha   90.00
_cell.angle_beta   90.00
_cell.angle_gamma   90.00
#
_symmetry.space_group_name_H-M   'P 1'
#
loop_
_entity.id
_entity.type
_entity.pdbx_description
1 polymer ?
#
loop_
_entity_poly.entity_id
_entity_poly.type
_entity_poly.pdbx_seq_one_letter_code
_entity_poly.pdbx_strand_id
1 'polypeptide(L)'
;MNDYNFSDIDQWIIGNSWINSKIESLNEKLAIDIGSRWATSENERNAAEYIYDFWKNEGIETYHENFDIETYKFHKSILEVDKKQLDVRPYHRCPSVDLNLNLIDLGFGTKREVNEKLKDIKGKIALINRKHEPFTEQEPISNRVNFISEMGASAIIIGDPKSGRRMEYSSVWDTRDPESIYPP
;
A
#
# COMPACT_ATOMS: atom_id res chain seq x y z
N MET A 1 -46.96 -29.08 -9.88
CA MET A 1 -45.55 -28.70 -9.76
C MET A 1 -45.30 -27.77 -10.93
N ASN A 2 -45.06 -26.50 -10.69
CA ASN A 2 -44.65 -25.61 -11.78
C ASN A 2 -43.21 -25.95 -12.15
N ASP A 3 -43.03 -26.50 -13.33
CA ASP A 3 -41.68 -26.68 -13.89
C ASP A 3 -41.14 -25.26 -14.17
N TYR A 4 -40.38 -24.75 -13.23
CA TYR A 4 -39.61 -23.53 -13.46
C TYR A 4 -38.57 -23.82 -14.54
N ASN A 5 -38.70 -23.17 -15.68
CA ASN A 5 -37.69 -23.25 -16.71
C ASN A 5 -36.50 -22.35 -16.32
N PHE A 6 -35.48 -22.96 -15.74
CA PHE A 6 -34.26 -22.26 -15.33
C PHE A 6 -33.60 -21.50 -16.49
N SER A 7 -33.77 -21.96 -17.72
CA SER A 7 -33.24 -21.30 -18.91
C SER A 7 -33.79 -19.88 -19.10
N ASP A 8 -35.08 -19.67 -18.82
CA ASP A 8 -35.71 -18.35 -18.97
C ASP A 8 -35.26 -17.40 -17.87
N ILE A 9 -35.06 -17.93 -16.66
CA ILE A 9 -34.48 -17.17 -15.53
C ILE A 9 -33.04 -16.76 -15.83
N ASP A 10 -32.20 -17.69 -16.32
CA ASP A 10 -30.83 -17.43 -16.68
C ASP A 10 -30.72 -16.38 -17.79
N GLN A 11 -31.55 -16.50 -18.85
CA GLN A 11 -31.61 -15.50 -19.93
C GLN A 11 -32.00 -14.12 -19.40
N TRP A 12 -32.99 -14.04 -18.50
CA TRP A 12 -33.41 -12.80 -17.89
C TRP A 12 -32.29 -12.19 -17.04
N ILE A 13 -31.61 -12.98 -16.20
CA ILE A 13 -30.50 -12.50 -15.36
C ILE A 13 -29.37 -11.98 -16.24
N ILE A 14 -28.93 -12.77 -17.25
CA ILE A 14 -27.86 -12.37 -18.14
C ILE A 14 -28.21 -11.11 -18.91
N GLY A 15 -29.38 -11.08 -19.54
CA GLY A 15 -29.84 -9.92 -20.31
C GLY A 15 -29.96 -8.66 -19.45
N ASN A 16 -30.55 -8.79 -18.27
CA ASN A 16 -30.70 -7.66 -17.35
C ASN A 16 -29.37 -7.17 -16.79
N SER A 17 -28.47 -8.08 -16.44
CA SER A 17 -27.12 -7.72 -15.96
C SER A 17 -26.31 -6.99 -17.03
N TRP A 18 -26.47 -7.36 -18.29
CA TRP A 18 -25.78 -6.72 -19.40
C TRP A 18 -26.35 -5.33 -19.74
N ILE A 19 -27.67 -5.20 -19.81
CA ILE A 19 -28.34 -3.97 -20.22
C ILE A 19 -28.36 -2.92 -19.11
N ASN A 20 -28.57 -3.36 -17.86
CA ASN A 20 -28.74 -2.49 -16.70
C ASN A 20 -27.52 -2.50 -15.76
N SER A 21 -26.35 -2.89 -16.28
CA SER A 21 -25.13 -2.90 -15.50
C SER A 21 -24.79 -1.50 -14.98
N LYS A 22 -24.60 -1.40 -13.66
CA LYS A 22 -24.15 -0.18 -12.98
C LYS A 22 -22.64 -0.21 -12.67
N ILE A 23 -21.92 -1.23 -13.18
CA ILE A 23 -20.50 -1.46 -12.81
C ILE A 23 -19.64 -0.25 -13.17
N GLU A 24 -19.82 0.32 -14.36
CA GLU A 24 -19.01 1.46 -14.81
C GLU A 24 -19.24 2.69 -13.92
N SER A 25 -20.50 3.06 -13.69
CA SER A 25 -20.85 4.20 -12.83
C SER A 25 -20.43 4.00 -11.36
N LEU A 26 -20.52 2.78 -10.84
CA LEU A 26 -20.03 2.44 -9.50
C LEU A 26 -18.51 2.57 -9.41
N ASN A 27 -17.80 2.08 -10.42
CA ASN A 27 -16.35 2.21 -10.47
C ASN A 27 -15.90 3.67 -10.60
N GLU A 28 -16.55 4.44 -11.45
CA GLU A 28 -16.30 5.88 -11.59
C GLU A 28 -16.50 6.60 -10.26
N LYS A 29 -17.64 6.36 -9.61
CA LYS A 29 -17.96 6.96 -8.31
C LYS A 29 -16.93 6.61 -7.24
N LEU A 30 -16.60 5.34 -7.11
CA LEU A 30 -15.67 4.87 -6.05
C LEU A 30 -14.21 5.18 -6.37
N ALA A 31 -13.77 5.03 -7.61
CA ALA A 31 -12.36 5.14 -7.96
C ALA A 31 -11.93 6.56 -8.35
N ILE A 32 -12.83 7.36 -8.94
CA ILE A 32 -12.51 8.69 -9.45
C ILE A 32 -13.06 9.77 -8.51
N ASP A 33 -14.37 9.79 -8.27
CA ASP A 33 -15.00 10.86 -7.48
C ASP A 33 -14.58 10.81 -6.01
N ILE A 34 -14.68 9.64 -5.39
CA ILE A 34 -14.29 9.44 -4.00
C ILE A 34 -12.76 9.25 -3.91
N GLY A 35 -12.20 8.47 -4.82
CA GLY A 35 -10.77 8.26 -4.95
C GLY A 35 -10.16 7.37 -3.87
N SER A 36 -8.99 7.73 -3.38
CA SER A 36 -8.24 6.92 -2.41
C SER A 36 -9.00 6.80 -1.08
N ARG A 37 -9.23 5.57 -0.65
CA ARG A 37 -10.04 5.21 0.53
C ARG A 37 -9.17 4.50 1.57
N TRP A 38 -8.23 5.23 2.11
CA TRP A 38 -7.42 4.70 3.20
C TRP A 38 -8.28 4.49 4.44
N ALA A 39 -8.06 3.41 5.15
CA ALA A 39 -8.80 3.09 6.37
C ALA A 39 -8.80 4.27 7.35
N THR A 40 -9.95 4.60 7.92
CA THR A 40 -10.24 5.77 8.78
C THR A 40 -10.19 7.14 8.09
N SER A 41 -10.01 7.19 6.79
CA SER A 41 -10.08 8.45 6.04
C SER A 41 -11.53 8.92 5.85
N GLU A 42 -11.70 10.20 5.54
CA GLU A 42 -13.00 10.75 5.16
C GLU A 42 -13.54 10.07 3.88
N ASN A 43 -12.67 9.80 2.92
CA ASN A 43 -13.05 9.11 1.69
C ASN A 43 -13.51 7.67 1.91
N GLU A 44 -12.96 6.97 2.89
CA GLU A 44 -13.45 5.65 3.26
C GLU A 44 -14.89 5.74 3.81
N ARG A 45 -15.16 6.69 4.71
CA ARG A 45 -16.51 6.92 5.22
C ARG A 45 -17.49 7.31 4.11
N ASN A 46 -17.09 8.21 3.22
CA ASN A 46 -17.91 8.60 2.06
C ASN A 46 -18.22 7.42 1.14
N ALA A 47 -17.28 6.50 0.98
CA ALA A 47 -17.50 5.28 0.21
C ALA A 47 -18.46 4.31 0.92
N ALA A 48 -18.31 4.15 2.23
CA ALA A 48 -19.20 3.30 3.04
C ALA A 48 -20.65 3.81 2.99
N GLU A 49 -20.85 5.11 3.16
CA GLU A 49 -22.18 5.74 3.04
C GLU A 49 -22.76 5.58 1.62
N TYR A 50 -21.94 5.80 0.59
CA TYR A 50 -22.39 5.62 -0.78
C TYR A 50 -22.83 4.16 -1.07
N ILE A 51 -22.07 3.17 -0.59
CA ILE A 51 -22.42 1.75 -0.75
C ILE A 51 -23.69 1.41 0.06
N TYR A 52 -23.78 1.94 1.28
CA TYR A 52 -24.96 1.76 2.14
C TYR A 52 -26.23 2.27 1.46
N ASP A 53 -26.22 3.52 0.96
CA ASP A 53 -27.35 4.12 0.30
C ASP A 53 -27.70 3.42 -1.01
N PHE A 54 -26.69 2.98 -1.76
CA PHE A 54 -26.89 2.21 -2.99
C PHE A 54 -27.67 0.92 -2.71
N TRP A 55 -27.25 0.11 -1.75
CA TRP A 55 -27.91 -1.15 -1.42
C TRP A 55 -29.29 -0.93 -0.83
N LYS A 56 -29.45 0.05 0.02
CA LYS A 56 -30.75 0.41 0.60
C LYS A 56 -31.77 0.81 -0.47
N ASN A 57 -31.33 1.55 -1.48
CA ASN A 57 -32.17 1.94 -2.61
C ASN A 57 -32.56 0.75 -3.51
N GLU A 58 -31.71 -0.29 -3.56
CA GLU A 58 -32.02 -1.55 -4.23
C GLU A 58 -32.91 -2.49 -3.36
N GLY A 59 -33.35 -2.04 -2.19
CA GLY A 59 -34.21 -2.82 -1.29
C GLY A 59 -33.47 -3.87 -0.48
N ILE A 60 -32.16 -3.80 -0.40
CA ILE A 60 -31.33 -4.72 0.40
C ILE A 60 -31.26 -4.19 1.83
N GLU A 61 -31.56 -5.07 2.81
CA GLU A 61 -31.35 -4.74 4.21
C GLU A 61 -29.88 -4.52 4.48
N THR A 62 -29.54 -3.34 5.00
CA THR A 62 -28.16 -2.88 5.09
C THR A 62 -27.93 -2.19 6.43
N TYR A 63 -26.79 -2.46 7.06
CA TYR A 63 -26.35 -1.80 8.29
C TYR A 63 -24.85 -1.59 8.29
N HIS A 64 -24.39 -0.63 9.10
CA HIS A 64 -22.97 -0.42 9.37
C HIS A 64 -22.52 -1.24 10.56
N GLU A 65 -21.41 -1.92 10.43
CA GLU A 65 -20.70 -2.55 11.54
C GLU A 65 -19.39 -1.83 11.75
N ASN A 66 -19.26 -1.14 12.89
CA ASN A 66 -18.08 -0.38 13.24
C ASN A 66 -17.13 -1.22 14.10
N PHE A 67 -15.87 -1.11 13.83
CA PHE A 67 -14.80 -1.72 14.63
C PHE A 67 -13.59 -0.80 14.72
N ASP A 68 -12.84 -0.93 15.81
CA ASP A 68 -11.64 -0.15 16.04
C ASP A 68 -10.45 -0.76 15.30
N ILE A 69 -9.65 0.08 14.65
CA ILE A 69 -8.39 -0.33 14.03
C ILE A 69 -7.30 0.66 14.37
N GLU A 70 -6.08 0.16 14.45
CA GLU A 70 -4.91 1.02 14.45
C GLU A 70 -4.63 1.55 13.05
N THR A 71 -4.45 2.85 12.95
CA THR A 71 -4.08 3.51 11.70
C THR A 71 -3.00 4.54 11.93
N TYR A 72 -2.45 5.09 10.85
CA TYR A 72 -1.48 6.18 10.94
C TYR A 72 -1.87 7.31 10.00
N LYS A 73 -1.45 8.51 10.36
CA LYS A 73 -1.52 9.69 9.48
C LYS A 73 -0.10 10.20 9.28
N PHE A 74 0.32 10.32 8.05
CA PHE A 74 1.52 11.10 7.76
C PHE A 74 1.12 12.54 7.45
N HIS A 75 1.84 13.48 8.02
CA HIS A 75 1.56 14.91 7.82
C HIS A 75 2.38 15.47 6.67
N LYS A 76 3.62 15.03 6.56
CA LYS A 76 4.56 15.54 5.57
C LYS A 76 5.69 14.53 5.37
N SER A 77 6.08 14.33 4.11
CA SER A 77 7.30 13.63 3.77
C SER A 77 8.06 14.42 2.72
N ILE A 78 9.34 14.65 2.95
CA ILE A 78 10.22 15.37 2.04
C ILE A 78 11.49 14.55 1.92
N LEU A 79 11.93 14.32 0.70
CA LEU A 79 13.26 13.85 0.39
C LEU A 79 13.92 14.86 -0.53
N GLU A 80 15.05 15.38 -0.10
CA GLU A 80 15.87 16.28 -0.92
C GLU A 80 17.24 15.66 -1.15
N VAL A 81 17.64 15.57 -2.42
CA VAL A 81 18.97 15.10 -2.82
C VAL A 81 19.55 16.15 -3.77
N ASP A 82 20.71 16.70 -3.45
CA ASP A 82 21.39 17.73 -4.25
C ASP A 82 20.46 18.92 -4.61
N LYS A 83 19.71 19.41 -3.65
CA LYS A 83 18.72 20.50 -3.79
C LYS A 83 17.52 20.16 -4.69
N LYS A 84 17.38 18.91 -5.08
CA LYS A 84 16.22 18.44 -5.85
C LYS A 84 15.27 17.69 -4.92
N GLN A 85 14.05 18.15 -4.88
CA GLN A 85 12.97 17.48 -4.16
C GLN A 85 12.45 16.28 -4.97
N LEU A 86 12.31 15.15 -4.28
CA LEU A 86 11.78 13.90 -4.83
C LEU A 86 10.49 13.54 -4.10
N ASP A 87 9.55 12.97 -4.85
CA ASP A 87 8.32 12.42 -4.25
C ASP A 87 8.67 11.19 -3.43
N VAL A 88 8.28 11.20 -2.17
CA VAL A 88 8.53 10.12 -1.23
C VAL A 88 7.31 9.90 -0.34
N ARG A 89 7.09 8.66 0.08
CA ARG A 89 6.07 8.32 1.06
C ARG A 89 6.67 7.44 2.16
N PRO A 90 6.32 7.69 3.42
CA PRO A 90 6.76 6.85 4.51
C PRO A 90 6.04 5.50 4.44
N TYR A 91 6.70 4.45 4.89
CA TYR A 91 6.05 3.18 5.16
C TYR A 91 5.18 3.27 6.41
N HIS A 92 4.20 2.37 6.47
CA HIS A 92 3.33 2.26 7.65
C HIS A 92 4.17 2.02 8.91
N ARG A 93 3.87 2.75 10.00
CA ARG A 93 4.60 2.72 11.29
C ARG A 93 6.08 3.16 11.23
N CYS A 94 6.50 3.78 10.15
CA CYS A 94 7.80 4.44 10.11
C CYS A 94 7.82 5.60 11.12
N PRO A 95 8.80 5.70 12.01
CA PRO A 95 8.90 6.81 12.94
C PRO A 95 9.16 8.13 12.22
N SER A 96 8.77 9.24 12.86
CA SER A 96 9.07 10.58 12.34
C SER A 96 10.54 10.88 12.51
N VAL A 97 11.19 11.37 11.45
CA VAL A 97 12.61 11.73 11.46
C VAL A 97 12.84 13.03 10.70
N ASP A 98 13.89 13.73 11.09
CA ASP A 98 14.47 14.85 10.34
C ASP A 98 15.97 14.60 10.26
N LEU A 99 16.44 14.15 9.13
CA LEU A 99 17.82 13.66 8.93
C LEU A 99 18.48 14.39 7.77
N ASN A 100 19.73 14.80 7.99
CA ASN A 100 20.61 15.29 6.93
C ASN A 100 21.90 14.47 6.95
N LEU A 101 21.92 13.38 6.20
CA LEU A 101 22.96 12.38 6.22
C LEU A 101 23.37 11.99 4.80
N ASN A 102 24.56 11.40 4.70
CA ASN A 102 25.01 10.84 3.43
C ASN A 102 24.19 9.59 3.05
N LEU A 103 23.97 9.44 1.75
CA LEU A 103 23.30 8.28 1.19
C LEU A 103 24.32 7.23 0.77
N ILE A 104 23.98 5.95 0.94
CA ILE A 104 24.72 4.81 0.43
C ILE A 104 23.78 3.94 -0.42
N ASP A 105 24.16 3.69 -1.66
CA ASP A 105 23.45 2.77 -2.54
C ASP A 105 23.88 1.33 -2.25
N LEU A 106 22.91 0.50 -1.85
CA LEU A 106 23.09 -0.93 -1.54
C LEU A 106 22.50 -1.84 -2.62
N GLY A 107 22.20 -1.31 -3.82
CA GLY A 107 21.68 -2.10 -4.93
C GLY A 107 20.32 -2.73 -4.59
N PHE A 108 20.22 -4.04 -4.58
CA PHE A 108 19.00 -4.77 -4.18
C PHE A 108 18.88 -4.94 -2.66
N GLY A 109 19.89 -4.56 -1.90
CA GLY A 109 19.94 -4.74 -0.44
C GLY A 109 20.08 -6.20 -0.02
N THR A 110 20.66 -7.03 -0.86
CA THR A 110 20.96 -8.43 -0.52
C THR A 110 22.03 -8.51 0.57
N LYS A 111 22.04 -9.60 1.34
CA LYS A 111 23.08 -9.82 2.36
C LYS A 111 24.49 -9.70 1.80
N ARG A 112 24.71 -10.11 0.56
CA ARG A 112 25.99 -9.97 -0.13
C ARG A 112 26.37 -8.50 -0.32
N GLU A 113 25.50 -7.71 -0.95
CA GLU A 113 25.74 -6.29 -1.23
C GLU A 113 25.90 -5.46 0.04
N VAL A 114 25.14 -5.79 1.09
CA VAL A 114 25.24 -5.16 2.41
C VAL A 114 26.59 -5.48 3.06
N ASN A 115 27.01 -6.75 3.04
CA ASN A 115 28.29 -7.17 3.64
C ASN A 115 29.50 -6.56 2.92
N GLU A 116 29.44 -6.39 1.60
CA GLU A 116 30.50 -5.73 0.82
C GLU A 116 30.72 -4.27 1.26
N LYS A 117 29.67 -3.60 1.74
CA LYS A 117 29.69 -2.19 2.14
C LYS A 117 29.49 -1.97 3.64
N LEU A 118 29.59 -3.03 4.44
CA LEU A 118 29.26 -3.04 5.86
C LEU A 118 29.88 -1.88 6.66
N LYS A 119 31.15 -1.56 6.40
CA LYS A 119 31.87 -0.51 7.10
C LYS A 119 31.34 0.90 6.85
N ASP A 120 30.60 1.06 5.75
CA ASP A 120 30.14 2.35 5.27
C ASP A 120 28.66 2.61 5.55
N ILE A 121 27.91 1.64 6.10
CA ILE A 121 26.45 1.73 6.28
C ILE A 121 26.10 2.54 7.52
N LYS A 122 26.85 2.33 8.61
CA LYS A 122 26.50 2.92 9.90
C LYS A 122 26.34 4.43 9.84
N GLY A 123 25.19 4.93 10.29
CA GLY A 123 24.90 6.36 10.36
C GLY A 123 24.55 7.00 9.02
N LYS A 124 24.34 6.23 7.97
CA LYS A 124 23.93 6.74 6.65
C LYS A 124 22.49 6.37 6.32
N ILE A 125 21.97 7.00 5.29
CA ILE A 125 20.70 6.63 4.67
C ILE A 125 20.97 5.57 3.60
N ALA A 126 20.41 4.38 3.74
CA ALA A 126 20.57 3.31 2.77
C ALA A 126 19.52 3.42 1.65
N LEU A 127 19.95 3.34 0.40
CA LEU A 127 19.08 3.22 -0.76
C LEU A 127 19.11 1.78 -1.25
N ILE A 128 17.92 1.17 -1.40
CA ILE A 128 17.78 -0.16 -2.00
C ILE A 128 16.71 -0.17 -3.09
N ASN A 129 16.84 -1.12 -4.01
CA ASN A 129 15.83 -1.37 -5.03
C ASN A 129 14.75 -2.31 -4.47
N ARG A 130 13.49 -2.00 -4.74
CA ARG A 130 12.37 -2.86 -4.33
C ARG A 130 12.39 -4.24 -5.01
N LYS A 131 12.85 -4.34 -6.24
CA LYS A 131 13.00 -5.62 -6.92
C LYS A 131 14.02 -6.50 -6.20
N HIS A 132 13.92 -7.79 -6.39
CA HIS A 132 14.98 -8.72 -6.02
C HIS A 132 16.07 -8.77 -7.10
N GLU A 133 17.24 -9.25 -6.72
CA GLU A 133 18.34 -9.47 -7.65
C GLU A 133 17.91 -10.49 -8.73
N PRO A 134 18.17 -10.23 -10.02
CA PRO A 134 17.82 -11.18 -11.07
C PRO A 134 18.48 -12.56 -10.86
N PHE A 135 17.74 -13.62 -11.19
CA PHE A 135 18.17 -15.02 -11.07
C PHE A 135 18.47 -15.50 -9.65
N THR A 136 17.95 -14.82 -8.64
CA THR A 136 18.04 -15.23 -7.24
C THR A 136 16.66 -15.53 -6.67
N GLU A 137 16.62 -16.25 -5.54
CA GLU A 137 15.38 -16.39 -4.79
C GLU A 137 14.89 -15.04 -4.27
N GLN A 138 13.56 -14.84 -4.32
CA GLN A 138 12.97 -13.61 -3.84
C GLN A 138 13.03 -13.54 -2.31
N GLU A 139 13.85 -12.65 -1.79
CA GLU A 139 13.84 -12.33 -0.38
C GLU A 139 12.78 -11.24 -0.09
N PRO A 140 11.91 -11.43 0.92
CA PRO A 140 10.97 -10.41 1.36
C PRO A 140 11.66 -9.09 1.66
N ILE A 141 11.03 -7.97 1.26
CA ILE A 141 11.59 -6.63 1.50
C ILE A 141 11.81 -6.37 2.99
N SER A 142 10.92 -6.88 3.85
CA SER A 142 11.05 -6.79 5.31
C SER A 142 12.36 -7.37 5.83
N ASN A 143 12.77 -8.53 5.33
CA ASN A 143 14.01 -9.17 5.77
C ASN A 143 15.24 -8.35 5.39
N ARG A 144 15.24 -7.79 4.17
CA ARG A 144 16.31 -6.90 3.71
C ARG A 144 16.38 -5.61 4.53
N VAL A 145 15.22 -4.99 4.79
CA VAL A 145 15.12 -3.78 5.62
C VAL A 145 15.62 -4.05 7.04
N ASN A 146 15.17 -5.13 7.68
CA ASN A 146 15.61 -5.49 9.02
C ASN A 146 17.12 -5.72 9.07
N PHE A 147 17.67 -6.48 8.13
CA PHE A 147 19.12 -6.73 8.08
C PHE A 147 19.93 -5.44 7.90
N ILE A 148 19.53 -4.53 7.01
CA ILE A 148 20.20 -3.24 6.80
C ILE A 148 20.12 -2.37 8.05
N SER A 149 18.98 -2.40 8.74
CA SER A 149 18.79 -1.69 10.00
C SER A 149 19.72 -2.21 11.10
N GLU A 150 19.81 -3.53 11.25
CA GLU A 150 20.73 -4.18 12.19
C GLU A 150 22.21 -3.80 11.93
N MET A 151 22.53 -3.52 10.67
CA MET A 151 23.88 -3.04 10.29
C MET A 151 24.08 -1.54 10.57
N GLY A 152 23.10 -0.86 11.12
CA GLY A 152 23.20 0.50 11.65
C GLY A 152 22.89 1.61 10.66
N ALA A 153 22.14 1.35 9.61
CA ALA A 153 21.58 2.42 8.78
C ALA A 153 20.64 3.31 9.62
N SER A 154 20.73 4.63 9.42
CA SER A 154 19.88 5.58 10.14
C SER A 154 18.50 5.74 9.52
N ALA A 155 18.36 5.46 8.24
CA ALA A 155 17.11 5.38 7.51
C ALA A 155 17.29 4.54 6.25
N ILE A 156 16.17 4.08 5.68
CA ILE A 156 16.18 3.26 4.47
C ILE A 156 15.19 3.85 3.45
N ILE A 157 15.68 4.09 2.24
CA ILE A 157 14.89 4.52 1.09
C ILE A 157 14.74 3.33 0.14
N ILE A 158 13.51 3.03 -0.24
CA ILE A 158 13.20 1.95 -1.18
C ILE A 158 12.79 2.57 -2.50
N GLY A 159 13.64 2.42 -3.51
CA GLY A 159 13.34 2.84 -4.88
C GLY A 159 12.44 1.84 -5.58
N ASP A 160 11.26 2.26 -6.03
CA ASP A 160 10.38 1.43 -6.86
C ASP A 160 10.65 1.72 -8.34
N PRO A 161 11.13 0.72 -9.11
CA PRO A 161 11.43 0.90 -10.52
C PRO A 161 10.21 0.84 -11.44
N LYS A 162 9.01 0.63 -10.89
CA LYS A 162 7.78 0.62 -11.70
C LYS A 162 7.50 2.00 -12.29
N SER A 163 7.18 2.04 -13.57
CA SER A 163 6.78 3.27 -14.25
C SER A 163 5.44 3.79 -13.72
N GLY A 164 5.19 5.10 -13.90
CA GLY A 164 3.90 5.72 -13.58
C GLY A 164 3.79 6.29 -12.17
N ARG A 165 4.89 6.45 -11.45
CA ARG A 165 4.93 7.03 -10.08
C ARG A 165 3.96 6.36 -9.10
N ARG A 166 3.72 5.08 -9.28
CA ARG A 166 2.88 4.30 -8.38
C ARG A 166 3.67 3.97 -7.13
N MET A 167 3.37 4.66 -6.04
CA MET A 167 3.88 4.28 -4.74
C MET A 167 2.99 3.18 -4.18
N GLU A 168 3.53 1.99 -4.04
CA GLU A 168 2.82 0.93 -3.37
C GLU A 168 2.78 1.22 -1.86
N TYR A 169 1.57 1.24 -1.32
CA TYR A 169 1.40 1.11 0.12
C TYR A 169 1.71 -0.34 0.48
N SER A 170 2.89 -0.55 0.97
CA SER A 170 3.28 -1.84 1.48
C SER A 170 3.74 -1.63 2.91
N SER A 171 3.20 -2.42 3.77
CA SER A 171 3.70 -2.55 5.13
C SER A 171 4.86 -3.55 5.09
N VAL A 172 6.00 -3.19 5.64
CA VAL A 172 7.02 -4.16 6.03
C VAL A 172 6.70 -4.76 7.41
N TRP A 173 5.53 -4.45 7.92
CA TRP A 173 5.07 -4.80 9.25
C TRP A 173 4.68 -6.27 9.35
N ASP A 174 5.13 -6.93 10.39
CA ASP A 174 4.60 -8.22 10.78
C ASP A 174 3.34 -8.01 11.63
N THR A 175 2.19 -8.33 11.07
CA THR A 175 0.90 -8.23 11.76
C THR A 175 0.78 -9.12 13.01
N ARG A 176 1.70 -10.07 13.17
CA ARG A 176 1.76 -10.95 14.32
C ARG A 176 2.48 -10.32 15.52
N ASP A 177 3.21 -9.24 15.30
CA ASP A 177 3.89 -8.50 16.35
C ASP A 177 3.45 -7.02 16.32
N PRO A 178 2.44 -6.67 17.12
CA PRO A 178 1.92 -5.30 17.17
C PRO A 178 2.91 -4.29 17.75
N GLU A 179 3.93 -4.74 18.46
CA GLU A 179 4.99 -3.89 19.01
C GLU A 179 6.18 -3.71 18.07
N SER A 180 6.18 -4.40 16.93
CA SER A 180 7.23 -4.27 15.92
C SER A 180 7.29 -2.85 15.39
N ILE A 181 8.36 -2.14 15.72
CA ILE A 181 8.68 -0.79 15.23
C ILE A 181 9.76 -0.94 14.16
N TYR A 182 9.49 -0.41 12.98
CA TYR A 182 10.49 -0.39 11.92
C TYR A 182 11.44 0.80 12.08
N PRO A 183 12.69 0.64 11.63
CA PRO A 183 13.61 1.76 11.51
C PRO A 183 13.05 2.81 10.54
N PRO A 184 13.41 4.06 10.72
CA PRO A 184 13.01 5.14 9.83
C PRO A 184 13.50 4.97 8.39
#